data_989cb0389b280d503c1adcf1b2b94a4e
#
_entry.id   989cb0389b280d503c1adcf1b2b94a4e
#
_cell.length_a   1.000
_cell.length_b   1.000
_cell.length_c   1.000
_cell.angle_alpha   90.00
_cell.angle_beta   90.00
_cell.angle_gamma   90.00
#
_symmetry.space_group_name_H-M   'P 1'
#
loop_
_entity.id
_entity.type
_entity.pdbx_description
1 polymer ?
#
loop_
_entity_poly.entity_id
_entity_poly.type
_entity_poly.pdbx_seq_one_letter_code
_entity_poly.pdbx_strand_id
1 'polypeptide(L)'
;MKRQYDAFTDEELIEQLREGDSGVMDFLMEKYKYLVRKKANAVFLLGGDTDDLVQEGMIGLFKAVRDFDDSKSSFFHFADLCIGRQIYHAIEAAGRKKHGPLNAYVSLSEEGKDSDNLSLEESMTVREENPEQILIDRESVDAFLESIHTTLSSMENKVLDAYLDGWNYRQIAEKMGKTEKSIDNALQRIKTKVQKLRETAE
;
A
#
# COMPACT_ATOMS: atom_id res chain seq x y z
N MET A 1 -1.27 27.73 -7.48
CA MET A 1 -1.27 26.55 -8.35
C MET A 1 -2.33 25.50 -7.99
N LYS A 2 -2.51 25.06 -6.73
CA LYS A 2 -3.52 24.02 -6.37
C LYS A 2 -4.98 24.33 -6.81
N ARG A 3 -5.43 25.57 -6.76
CA ARG A 3 -6.83 25.95 -7.11
C ARG A 3 -7.18 25.87 -8.62
N GLN A 4 -6.21 25.76 -9.48
CA GLN A 4 -6.45 25.73 -10.93
C GLN A 4 -6.96 24.38 -11.41
N TYR A 5 -6.50 23.28 -10.78
CA TYR A 5 -6.84 21.91 -11.17
C TYR A 5 -8.05 21.33 -10.44
N ASP A 6 -8.50 21.96 -9.33
CA ASP A 6 -9.61 21.45 -8.51
C ASP A 6 -10.97 21.45 -9.24
N ALA A 7 -11.08 22.14 -10.38
CA ALA A 7 -12.32 22.24 -11.17
C ALA A 7 -12.47 21.10 -12.20
N PHE A 8 -11.43 20.30 -12.43
CA PHE A 8 -11.40 19.25 -13.44
C PHE A 8 -11.50 17.86 -12.81
N THR A 9 -12.03 16.89 -13.56
CA THR A 9 -11.94 15.47 -13.21
C THR A 9 -10.51 14.97 -13.37
N ASP A 10 -10.20 13.84 -12.75
CA ASP A 10 -8.85 13.27 -12.85
C ASP A 10 -8.54 12.80 -14.27
N GLU A 11 -9.54 12.33 -14.98
CA GLU A 11 -9.47 11.92 -16.37
C GLU A 11 -9.15 13.11 -17.28
N GLU A 12 -9.86 14.23 -17.13
CA GLU A 12 -9.60 15.48 -17.87
C GLU A 12 -8.19 16.01 -17.56
N LEU A 13 -7.73 15.91 -16.33
CA LEU A 13 -6.38 16.30 -15.95
C LEU A 13 -5.32 15.45 -16.65
N ILE A 14 -5.55 14.13 -16.76
CA ILE A 14 -4.62 13.25 -17.47
C ILE A 14 -4.54 13.57 -18.96
N GLU A 15 -5.66 13.99 -19.58
CA GLU A 15 -5.64 14.49 -20.96
C GLU A 15 -4.80 15.76 -21.09
N GLN A 16 -4.97 16.74 -20.18
CA GLN A 16 -4.15 17.95 -20.15
C GLN A 16 -2.65 17.64 -19.98
N LEU A 17 -2.32 16.63 -19.15
CA LEU A 17 -0.95 16.15 -19.00
C LEU A 17 -0.38 15.63 -20.34
N ARG A 18 -1.18 14.88 -21.09
CA ARG A 18 -0.81 14.35 -22.43
C ARG A 18 -0.64 15.48 -23.47
N GLU A 19 -1.38 16.56 -23.31
CA GLU A 19 -1.26 17.78 -24.12
C GLU A 19 -0.04 18.65 -23.74
N GLY A 20 0.65 18.32 -22.64
CA GLY A 20 1.92 18.95 -22.25
C GLY A 20 1.89 19.76 -20.96
N ASP A 21 0.78 19.79 -20.21
CA ASP A 21 0.74 20.44 -18.90
C ASP A 21 1.41 19.54 -17.83
N SER A 22 2.72 19.70 -17.68
CA SER A 22 3.52 18.93 -16.71
C SER A 22 3.14 19.19 -15.25
N GLY A 23 2.48 20.31 -14.92
CA GLY A 23 2.04 20.63 -13.55
C GLY A 23 0.94 19.69 -13.04
N VAL A 24 0.20 19.06 -13.93
CA VAL A 24 -0.83 18.07 -13.59
C VAL A 24 -0.22 16.84 -12.90
N MET A 25 0.95 16.38 -13.33
CA MET A 25 1.63 15.24 -12.70
C MET A 25 1.84 15.49 -11.20
N ASP A 26 2.44 16.62 -10.84
CA ASP A 26 2.69 16.99 -9.45
C ASP A 26 1.40 17.12 -8.64
N PHE A 27 0.35 17.67 -9.27
CA PHE A 27 -0.96 17.80 -8.65
C PHE A 27 -1.57 16.44 -8.33
N LEU A 28 -1.63 15.52 -9.28
CA LEU A 28 -2.18 14.17 -9.09
C LEU A 28 -1.35 13.36 -8.08
N MET A 29 -0.02 13.44 -8.15
CA MET A 29 0.87 12.79 -7.19
C MET A 29 0.60 13.27 -5.75
N GLU A 30 0.39 14.56 -5.53
CA GLU A 30 0.07 15.09 -4.19
C GLU A 30 -1.38 14.77 -3.78
N LYS A 31 -2.34 14.82 -4.71
CA LYS A 31 -3.75 14.48 -4.47
C LYS A 31 -3.91 13.03 -3.97
N TYR A 32 -3.21 12.10 -4.61
CA TYR A 32 -3.33 10.66 -4.32
C TYR A 32 -2.33 10.12 -3.29
N LYS A 33 -1.44 10.97 -2.79
CA LYS A 33 -0.44 10.58 -1.78
C LYS A 33 -1.05 9.99 -0.50
N TYR A 34 -2.26 10.43 -0.13
CA TYR A 34 -2.97 9.86 1.00
C TYR A 34 -3.35 8.39 0.76
N LEU A 35 -3.76 8.04 -0.47
CA LEU A 35 -4.12 6.68 -0.86
C LEU A 35 -2.91 5.76 -0.80
N VAL A 36 -1.75 6.23 -1.28
CA VAL A 36 -0.47 5.52 -1.18
C VAL A 36 -0.14 5.23 0.27
N ARG A 37 -0.22 6.25 1.15
CA ARG A 37 0.03 6.07 2.58
C ARG A 37 -0.95 5.11 3.23
N LYS A 38 -2.23 5.22 2.92
CA LYS A 38 -3.26 4.31 3.44
C LYS A 38 -2.92 2.85 3.15
N LYS A 39 -2.52 2.54 1.91
CA LYS A 39 -2.13 1.18 1.52
C LYS A 39 -0.80 0.74 2.15
N ALA A 40 0.20 1.59 2.16
CA ALA A 40 1.48 1.29 2.80
C ALA A 40 1.35 1.09 4.31
N ASN A 41 0.56 1.93 4.98
CA ASN A 41 0.33 1.83 6.42
C ASN A 41 -0.44 0.56 6.81
N ALA A 42 -1.32 0.04 5.95
CA ALA A 42 -1.99 -1.24 6.19
C ALA A 42 -0.99 -2.41 6.33
N VAL A 43 0.13 -2.36 5.61
CA VAL A 43 1.20 -3.37 5.69
C VAL A 43 2.05 -3.24 6.96
N PHE A 44 1.99 -2.13 7.67
CA PHE A 44 2.65 -1.94 8.96
C PHE A 44 2.31 -3.06 9.96
N LEU A 45 1.07 -3.50 10.00
CA LEU A 45 0.60 -4.58 10.87
C LEU A 45 1.27 -5.92 10.54
N LEU A 46 1.74 -6.09 9.30
CA LEU A 46 2.47 -7.29 8.84
C LEU A 46 3.98 -7.21 9.09
N GLY A 47 4.46 -6.11 9.68
CA GLY A 47 5.86 -5.93 10.04
C GLY A 47 6.74 -5.28 8.95
N GLY A 48 6.15 -4.76 7.86
CA GLY A 48 6.87 -4.07 6.79
C GLY A 48 7.48 -2.73 7.23
N ASP A 49 8.51 -2.28 6.50
CA ASP A 49 9.00 -0.90 6.59
C ASP A 49 8.09 0.01 5.76
N THR A 50 7.42 0.94 6.43
CA THR A 50 6.37 1.75 5.80
C THR A 50 6.94 2.79 4.85
N ASP A 51 8.11 3.37 5.15
CA ASP A 51 8.69 4.44 4.35
C ASP A 51 9.12 3.93 2.96
N ASP A 52 9.74 2.75 2.90
CA ASP A 52 10.09 2.09 1.65
C ASP A 52 8.83 1.74 0.84
N LEU A 53 7.79 1.24 1.51
CA LEU A 53 6.52 0.91 0.84
C LEU A 53 5.76 2.14 0.33
N VAL A 54 5.89 3.29 1.00
CA VAL A 54 5.35 4.56 0.49
C VAL A 54 6.07 4.96 -0.80
N GLN A 55 7.40 4.81 -0.87
CA GLN A 55 8.16 5.10 -2.10
C GLN A 55 7.72 4.17 -3.24
N GLU A 56 7.62 2.88 -2.98
CA GLU A 56 7.12 1.91 -3.97
C GLU A 56 5.69 2.23 -4.42
N GLY A 57 4.81 2.57 -3.49
CA GLY A 57 3.45 2.98 -3.82
C GLY A 57 3.39 4.27 -4.66
N MET A 58 4.31 5.22 -4.44
CA MET A 58 4.43 6.43 -5.28
C MET A 58 4.91 6.07 -6.70
N ILE A 59 5.78 5.08 -6.86
CA ILE A 59 6.15 4.56 -8.18
C ILE A 59 4.93 3.93 -8.86
N GLY A 60 4.11 3.17 -8.14
CA GLY A 60 2.86 2.61 -8.63
C GLY A 60 1.87 3.68 -9.10
N LEU A 61 1.72 4.75 -8.33
CA LEU A 61 0.90 5.91 -8.69
C LEU A 61 1.42 6.62 -9.95
N PHE A 62 2.72 6.85 -10.05
CA PHE A 62 3.33 7.46 -11.23
C PHE A 62 3.05 6.64 -12.50
N LYS A 63 3.20 5.31 -12.42
CA LYS A 63 2.86 4.39 -13.51
C LYS A 63 1.37 4.50 -13.86
N ALA A 64 0.50 4.56 -12.86
CA ALA A 64 -0.94 4.69 -13.09
C ALA A 64 -1.28 5.98 -13.87
N VAL A 65 -0.73 7.13 -13.50
CA VAL A 65 -0.96 8.39 -14.23
C VAL A 65 -0.48 8.29 -15.68
N ARG A 66 0.67 7.66 -15.92
CA ARG A 66 1.25 7.51 -17.26
C ARG A 66 0.45 6.56 -18.16
N ASP A 67 0.04 5.42 -17.61
CA ASP A 67 -0.47 4.27 -18.37
C ASP A 67 -2.01 4.16 -18.34
N PHE A 68 -2.69 5.14 -17.75
CA PHE A 68 -4.16 5.17 -17.62
C PHE A 68 -4.86 5.15 -18.98
N ASP A 69 -5.94 4.36 -19.04
CA ASP A 69 -6.85 4.27 -20.20
C ASP A 69 -8.29 4.47 -19.68
N ASP A 70 -8.89 5.58 -20.05
CA ASP A 70 -10.22 6.02 -19.63
C ASP A 70 -11.35 5.11 -20.12
N SER A 71 -11.11 4.34 -21.20
CA SER A 71 -12.10 3.42 -21.76
C SER A 71 -12.38 2.21 -20.84
N LYS A 72 -11.55 1.93 -19.85
CA LYS A 72 -11.58 0.70 -19.04
C LYS A 72 -12.14 0.90 -17.62
N SER A 73 -11.79 1.98 -16.97
CA SER A 73 -12.19 2.24 -15.58
C SER A 73 -11.99 3.71 -15.21
N SER A 74 -12.48 4.15 -14.03
CA SER A 74 -12.13 5.46 -13.49
C SER A 74 -10.66 5.48 -13.05
N PHE A 75 -10.04 6.65 -13.10
CA PHE A 75 -8.65 6.81 -12.67
C PHE A 75 -8.42 6.39 -11.22
N PHE A 76 -9.37 6.70 -10.33
CA PHE A 76 -9.28 6.30 -8.93
C PHE A 76 -9.09 4.78 -8.76
N HIS A 77 -9.93 3.97 -9.42
CA HIS A 77 -9.84 2.51 -9.32
C HIS A 77 -8.55 1.97 -9.95
N PHE A 78 -8.14 2.53 -11.08
CA PHE A 78 -6.90 2.13 -11.73
C PHE A 78 -5.67 2.49 -10.88
N ALA A 79 -5.61 3.69 -10.31
CA ALA A 79 -4.54 4.11 -9.42
C ALA A 79 -4.51 3.24 -8.16
N ASP A 80 -5.67 2.94 -7.55
CA ASP A 80 -5.78 2.07 -6.38
C ASP A 80 -5.19 0.69 -6.65
N LEU A 81 -5.49 0.11 -7.80
CA LEU A 81 -4.96 -1.19 -8.23
C LEU A 81 -3.45 -1.13 -8.47
N CYS A 82 -2.94 -0.15 -9.22
CA CYS A 82 -1.52 -0.01 -9.53
C CYS A 82 -0.66 0.21 -8.29
N ILE A 83 -1.12 1.06 -7.36
CA ILE A 83 -0.47 1.29 -6.08
C ILE A 83 -0.40 -0.02 -5.28
N GLY A 84 -1.53 -0.72 -5.16
CA GLY A 84 -1.59 -1.99 -4.42
C GLY A 84 -0.65 -3.06 -4.98
N ARG A 85 -0.65 -3.25 -6.29
CA ARG A 85 0.25 -4.21 -6.97
C ARG A 85 1.72 -3.87 -6.78
N GLN A 86 2.10 -2.60 -6.91
CA GLN A 86 3.50 -2.19 -6.73
C GLN A 86 3.97 -2.45 -5.30
N ILE A 87 3.15 -2.13 -4.29
CA ILE A 87 3.46 -2.41 -2.88
C ILE A 87 3.58 -3.92 -2.66
N TYR A 88 2.66 -4.72 -3.19
CA TYR A 88 2.69 -6.18 -3.07
C TYR A 88 3.97 -6.77 -3.66
N HIS A 89 4.37 -6.36 -4.87
CA HIS A 89 5.61 -6.81 -5.49
C HIS A 89 6.85 -6.44 -4.67
N ALA A 90 6.86 -5.27 -4.05
CA ALA A 90 7.95 -4.87 -3.15
C ALA A 90 8.07 -5.79 -1.92
N ILE A 91 6.92 -6.17 -1.33
CA ILE A 91 6.87 -7.10 -0.20
C ILE A 91 7.39 -8.48 -0.60
N GLU A 92 6.94 -9.02 -1.72
CA GLU A 92 7.42 -10.30 -2.24
C GLU A 92 8.93 -10.28 -2.51
N ALA A 93 9.43 -9.22 -3.15
CA ALA A 93 10.85 -9.07 -3.43
C ALA A 93 11.69 -9.00 -2.14
N ALA A 94 11.19 -8.30 -1.11
CA ALA A 94 11.85 -8.25 0.19
C ALA A 94 11.83 -9.61 0.91
N GLY A 95 10.74 -10.37 0.79
CA GLY A 95 10.61 -11.74 1.32
C GLY A 95 11.61 -12.69 0.70
N ARG A 96 11.75 -12.68 -0.62
CA ARG A 96 12.74 -13.51 -1.35
C ARG A 96 14.18 -13.19 -0.94
N LYS A 97 14.53 -11.92 -0.73
CA LYS A 97 15.87 -11.50 -0.30
C LYS A 97 16.22 -11.96 1.12
N LYS A 98 15.28 -12.03 2.03
CA LYS A 98 15.52 -12.48 3.41
C LYS A 98 15.85 -13.98 3.50
N HIS A 99 15.37 -14.79 2.56
CA HIS A 99 15.66 -16.24 2.49
C HIS A 99 16.86 -16.58 1.58
N GLY A 100 17.39 -15.61 0.82
CA GLY A 100 18.50 -15.81 -0.12
C GLY A 100 19.84 -16.27 0.49
N PRO A 101 20.29 -15.80 1.66
CA PRO A 101 21.63 -16.17 2.15
C PRO A 101 21.79 -17.62 2.60
N LEU A 102 20.69 -18.31 2.95
CA LEU A 102 20.77 -19.71 3.44
C LEU A 102 20.61 -20.78 2.35
N ASN A 103 20.03 -20.44 1.20
CA ASN A 103 19.76 -21.39 0.12
C ASN A 103 20.57 -21.14 -1.16
N ALA A 104 21.43 -20.11 -1.20
CA ALA A 104 22.22 -19.76 -2.38
C ALA A 104 23.61 -20.44 -2.38
N TYR A 105 23.66 -21.74 -2.10
CA TYR A 105 24.75 -22.58 -2.57
C TYR A 105 24.25 -23.37 -3.78
N VAL A 106 23.93 -22.67 -4.87
CA VAL A 106 23.72 -23.30 -6.17
C VAL A 106 24.93 -22.96 -7.02
N SER A 107 25.60 -24.03 -7.41
CA SER A 107 26.73 -24.11 -8.33
C SER A 107 26.61 -23.15 -9.52
N LEU A 108 27.68 -22.40 -9.80
CA LEU A 108 27.88 -21.56 -10.98
C LEU A 108 27.90 -22.32 -12.31
N SER A 109 27.38 -23.53 -12.37
CA SER A 109 27.45 -24.45 -13.53
C SER A 109 26.12 -24.87 -14.12
N GLU A 110 25.01 -24.26 -13.78
CA GLU A 110 23.78 -24.49 -14.54
C GLU A 110 23.43 -23.26 -15.37
N GLU A 111 23.80 -23.37 -16.62
CA GLU A 111 23.29 -22.56 -17.72
C GLU A 111 21.78 -22.73 -17.83
N GLY A 112 21.08 -21.62 -17.81
CA GLY A 112 19.86 -21.44 -18.59
C GLY A 112 18.60 -22.07 -18.05
N LYS A 113 17.71 -21.25 -17.55
CA LYS A 113 16.44 -21.03 -18.25
C LYS A 113 15.77 -19.76 -17.71
N ASP A 114 15.70 -18.87 -18.64
CA ASP A 114 14.87 -17.70 -18.72
C ASP A 114 13.45 -17.90 -18.25
N SER A 115 12.90 -16.74 -17.95
CA SER A 115 11.50 -16.41 -18.11
C SER A 115 10.63 -16.60 -16.89
N ASP A 116 10.50 -15.49 -16.18
CA ASP A 116 9.17 -15.05 -15.78
C ASP A 116 9.03 -13.53 -16.02
N ASN A 117 9.11 -13.15 -17.29
CA ASN A 117 8.39 -12.02 -17.81
C ASN A 117 6.94 -12.48 -18.03
N LEU A 118 6.21 -12.69 -16.96
CA LEU A 118 4.75 -12.75 -17.05
C LEU A 118 4.28 -11.41 -17.60
N SER A 119 3.75 -11.45 -18.82
CA SER A 119 3.18 -10.28 -19.48
C SER A 119 2.12 -9.66 -18.57
N LEU A 120 2.02 -8.34 -18.59
CA LEU A 120 0.97 -7.60 -17.84
C LEU A 120 -0.43 -8.16 -18.15
N GLU A 121 -0.63 -8.75 -19.33
CA GLU A 121 -1.88 -9.36 -19.79
C GLU A 121 -2.21 -10.68 -19.06
N GLU A 122 -1.24 -11.54 -18.75
CA GLU A 122 -1.48 -12.76 -17.97
C GLU A 122 -1.74 -12.48 -16.49
N SER A 123 -1.20 -11.37 -15.96
CA SER A 123 -1.49 -10.89 -14.61
C SER A 123 -2.90 -10.25 -14.50
N MET A 124 -3.56 -9.97 -15.63
CA MET A 124 -4.91 -9.42 -15.70
C MET A 124 -6.00 -10.48 -15.80
N THR A 125 -5.67 -11.76 -15.89
CA THR A 125 -6.66 -12.80 -15.62
C THR A 125 -7.08 -12.67 -14.17
N VAL A 126 -8.23 -12.01 -13.98
CA VAL A 126 -9.00 -12.07 -12.75
C VAL A 126 -9.14 -13.57 -12.44
N ARG A 127 -8.41 -14.07 -11.43
CA ARG A 127 -8.84 -15.31 -10.78
C ARG A 127 -10.27 -15.00 -10.36
N GLU A 128 -11.22 -15.74 -10.92
CA GLU A 128 -12.58 -15.79 -10.38
C GLU A 128 -12.40 -16.33 -8.95
N GLU A 129 -12.22 -15.42 -8.01
CA GLU A 129 -12.17 -15.76 -6.59
C GLU A 129 -13.57 -16.26 -6.26
N ASN A 130 -13.65 -17.49 -5.76
CA ASN A 130 -14.89 -18.07 -5.32
C ASN A 130 -15.56 -17.14 -4.29
N PRO A 131 -16.81 -16.69 -4.51
CA PRO A 131 -17.51 -15.78 -3.60
C PRO A 131 -17.52 -16.24 -2.14
N GLU A 132 -17.56 -17.55 -1.91
CA GLU A 132 -17.47 -18.14 -0.56
C GLU A 132 -16.11 -17.90 0.07
N GLN A 133 -15.01 -18.02 -0.68
CA GLN A 133 -13.65 -17.76 -0.18
C GLN A 133 -13.48 -16.29 0.18
N ILE A 134 -13.98 -15.37 -0.66
CA ILE A 134 -13.97 -13.94 -0.37
C ILE A 134 -14.71 -13.62 0.93
N LEU A 135 -15.82 -14.30 1.19
CA LEU A 135 -16.62 -14.08 2.40
C LEU A 135 -15.87 -14.61 3.65
N ILE A 136 -15.30 -15.81 3.58
CA ILE A 136 -14.51 -16.44 4.67
C ILE A 136 -13.27 -15.57 4.97
N ASP A 137 -12.58 -15.10 3.95
CA ASP A 137 -11.41 -14.25 4.12
C ASP A 137 -11.77 -12.90 4.77
N ARG A 138 -12.92 -12.31 4.42
CA ARG A 138 -13.42 -11.09 5.06
C ARG A 138 -13.78 -11.30 6.53
N GLU A 139 -14.52 -12.34 6.86
CA GLU A 139 -14.88 -12.66 8.25
C GLU A 139 -13.62 -12.91 9.11
N SER A 140 -12.62 -13.58 8.55
CA SER A 140 -11.35 -13.83 9.22
C SER A 140 -10.56 -12.54 9.48
N VAL A 141 -10.54 -11.62 8.50
CA VAL A 141 -9.89 -10.31 8.64
C VAL A 141 -10.63 -9.44 9.66
N ASP A 142 -11.97 -9.40 9.62
CA ASP A 142 -12.78 -8.62 10.56
C ASP A 142 -12.60 -9.14 11.99
N ALA A 143 -12.63 -10.45 12.22
CA ALA A 143 -12.38 -11.05 13.51
C ALA A 143 -10.96 -10.76 14.04
N PHE A 144 -9.94 -10.78 13.15
CA PHE A 144 -8.58 -10.42 13.51
C PHE A 144 -8.45 -8.94 13.88
N LEU A 145 -9.07 -8.04 13.13
CA LEU A 145 -9.10 -6.60 13.45
C LEU A 145 -9.79 -6.35 14.79
N GLU A 146 -10.90 -7.03 15.07
CA GLU A 146 -11.59 -6.91 16.36
C GLU A 146 -10.69 -7.39 17.51
N SER A 147 -9.95 -8.46 17.32
CA SER A 147 -8.98 -8.97 18.32
C SER A 147 -7.86 -7.96 18.60
N ILE A 148 -7.40 -7.26 17.57
CA ILE A 148 -6.43 -6.16 17.72
C ILE A 148 -7.05 -5.04 18.55
N HIS A 149 -8.24 -4.56 18.17
CA HIS A 149 -8.89 -3.44 18.85
C HIS A 149 -9.18 -3.73 20.33
N THR A 150 -9.51 -4.96 20.68
CA THR A 150 -9.72 -5.37 22.08
C THR A 150 -8.43 -5.41 22.91
N THR A 151 -7.29 -5.68 22.28
CA THR A 151 -5.97 -5.77 22.93
C THR A 151 -5.31 -4.40 23.13
N LEU A 152 -5.71 -3.42 22.34
CA LEU A 152 -5.15 -2.07 22.35
C LEU A 152 -5.87 -1.17 23.36
N SER A 153 -5.13 -0.22 23.96
CA SER A 153 -5.75 0.84 24.76
C SER A 153 -6.55 1.81 23.87
N SER A 154 -7.48 2.57 24.48
CA SER A 154 -8.26 3.59 23.74
C SER A 154 -7.39 4.60 22.99
N MET A 155 -6.23 4.97 23.54
CA MET A 155 -5.27 5.86 22.86
C MET A 155 -4.60 5.17 21.69
N GLU A 156 -4.16 3.92 21.86
CA GLU A 156 -3.52 3.13 20.80
C GLU A 156 -4.50 2.87 19.65
N ASN A 157 -5.76 2.57 19.93
CA ASN A 157 -6.80 2.41 18.91
C ASN A 157 -6.94 3.68 18.05
N LYS A 158 -7.06 4.85 18.68
CA LYS A 158 -7.15 6.12 17.94
C LYS A 158 -5.91 6.42 17.09
N VAL A 159 -4.73 6.04 17.57
CA VAL A 159 -3.48 6.19 16.81
C VAL A 159 -3.48 5.23 15.62
N LEU A 160 -3.88 3.97 15.84
CA LEU A 160 -3.95 2.96 14.79
C LEU A 160 -4.94 3.34 13.71
N ASP A 161 -6.16 3.74 14.07
CA ASP A 161 -7.20 4.13 13.11
C ASP A 161 -6.72 5.30 12.23
N ALA A 162 -6.19 6.36 12.84
CA ALA A 162 -5.68 7.51 12.09
C ALA A 162 -4.49 7.13 11.19
N TYR A 163 -3.64 6.22 11.65
CA TYR A 163 -2.52 5.73 10.87
C TYR A 163 -2.97 4.90 9.67
N LEU A 164 -3.90 3.97 9.86
CA LEU A 164 -4.49 3.17 8.78
C LEU A 164 -5.28 4.03 7.78
N ASP A 165 -5.84 5.17 8.22
CA ASP A 165 -6.45 6.17 7.34
C ASP A 165 -5.43 6.97 6.50
N GLY A 166 -4.13 6.70 6.64
CA GLY A 166 -3.07 7.32 5.85
C GLY A 166 -2.50 8.63 6.41
N TRP A 167 -2.83 8.95 7.67
CA TRP A 167 -2.28 10.13 8.33
C TRP A 167 -0.79 9.92 8.64
N ASN A 168 0.01 10.98 8.54
CA ASN A 168 1.40 10.93 8.99
C ASN A 168 1.50 11.22 10.50
N TYR A 169 2.66 10.93 11.08
CA TYR A 169 2.92 11.09 12.52
C TYR A 169 2.62 12.51 13.03
N ARG A 170 2.96 13.52 12.24
CA ARG A 170 2.72 14.93 12.57
C ARG A 170 1.22 15.23 12.62
N GLN A 171 0.46 14.80 11.64
CA GLN A 171 -0.99 15.02 11.60
C GLN A 171 -1.70 14.34 12.78
N ILE A 172 -1.28 13.10 13.11
CA ILE A 172 -1.81 12.35 14.26
C ILE A 172 -1.45 13.09 15.56
N ALA A 173 -0.19 13.52 15.70
CA ALA A 173 0.29 14.25 16.87
C ALA A 173 -0.49 15.57 17.10
N GLU A 174 -0.67 16.36 16.06
CA GLU A 174 -1.45 17.61 16.08
C GLU A 174 -2.91 17.34 16.50
N LYS A 175 -3.58 16.36 15.88
CA LYS A 175 -4.97 16.00 16.20
C LYS A 175 -5.15 15.52 17.63
N MET A 176 -4.18 14.79 18.16
CA MET A 176 -4.25 14.18 19.49
C MET A 176 -3.63 15.05 20.59
N GLY A 177 -3.05 16.21 20.26
CA GLY A 177 -2.36 17.08 21.23
C GLY A 177 -1.13 16.38 21.85
N LYS A 178 -0.40 15.58 21.06
CA LYS A 178 0.77 14.81 21.49
C LYS A 178 2.00 15.20 20.66
N THR A 179 3.17 14.70 21.05
CA THR A 179 4.40 14.83 20.25
C THR A 179 4.50 13.70 19.23
N GLU A 180 5.16 13.94 18.09
CA GLU A 180 5.42 12.91 17.07
C GLU A 180 6.13 11.67 17.67
N LYS A 181 7.09 11.89 18.59
CA LYS A 181 7.77 10.81 19.31
C LYS A 181 6.80 9.97 20.17
N SER A 182 5.75 10.58 20.74
CA SER A 182 4.74 9.85 21.47
C SER A 182 3.90 8.96 20.56
N ILE A 183 3.61 9.42 19.34
CA ILE A 183 2.89 8.65 18.32
C ILE A 183 3.75 7.50 17.83
N ASP A 184 5.02 7.74 17.52
CA ASP A 184 5.97 6.69 17.14
C ASP A 184 6.07 5.59 18.19
N ASN A 185 6.27 5.95 19.46
CA ASN A 185 6.29 5.00 20.56
C ASN A 185 4.97 4.21 20.69
N ALA A 186 3.82 4.84 20.43
CA ALA A 186 2.53 4.15 20.43
C ALA A 186 2.45 3.12 19.29
N LEU A 187 2.85 3.48 18.08
CA LEU A 187 2.89 2.59 16.92
C LEU A 187 3.84 1.41 17.13
N GLN A 188 5.01 1.62 17.74
CA GLN A 188 5.91 0.52 18.10
C GLN A 188 5.29 -0.47 19.07
N ARG A 189 4.56 0.04 20.11
CA ARG A 189 3.83 -0.84 21.03
C ARG A 189 2.70 -1.60 20.35
N ILE A 190 1.95 -0.94 19.45
CA ILE A 190 0.90 -1.56 18.64
C ILE A 190 1.50 -2.70 17.82
N LYS A 191 2.59 -2.45 17.09
CA LYS A 191 3.29 -3.45 16.28
C LYS A 191 3.68 -4.68 17.11
N THR A 192 4.24 -4.46 18.29
CA THR A 192 4.64 -5.56 19.19
C THR A 192 3.43 -6.38 19.67
N LYS A 193 2.31 -5.72 19.98
CA LYS A 193 1.07 -6.40 20.42
C LYS A 193 0.45 -7.22 19.29
N VAL A 194 0.37 -6.65 18.09
CA VAL A 194 -0.17 -7.34 16.90
C VAL A 194 0.69 -8.54 16.52
N GLN A 195 2.01 -8.41 16.59
CA GLN A 195 2.91 -9.53 16.31
C GLN A 195 2.70 -10.68 17.30
N LYS A 196 2.52 -10.39 18.60
CA LYS A 196 2.20 -11.43 19.60
C LYS A 196 0.85 -12.11 19.36
N LEU A 197 -0.18 -11.35 18.96
CA LEU A 197 -1.48 -11.93 18.61
C LEU A 197 -1.36 -12.88 17.43
N ARG A 198 -0.57 -12.54 16.43
CA ARG A 198 -0.34 -13.37 15.25
C ARG A 198 0.37 -14.69 15.61
N GLU A 199 1.42 -14.62 16.45
CA GLU A 199 2.16 -15.80 16.93
C GLU A 199 1.28 -16.73 17.80
N THR A 200 0.20 -16.22 18.37
CA THR A 200 -0.72 -17.01 19.19
C THR A 200 -1.85 -17.64 18.35
N ALA A 201 -2.10 -17.11 17.16
CA ALA A 201 -3.15 -17.56 16.24
C ALA A 201 -2.65 -18.63 15.23
N GLU A 202 -1.33 -18.81 15.10
CA GLU A 202 -0.66 -19.90 14.36
C GLU A 202 -0.52 -21.14 15.25
#